data_87b2e33863b7864bd6ba006bcd4ad80c
#
_entry.id   87b2e33863b7864bd6ba006bcd4ad80c
#
_cell.length_a   1.000
_cell.length_b   1.000
_cell.length_c   1.000
_cell.angle_alpha   90.00
_cell.angle_beta   90.00
_cell.angle_gamma   90.00
#
_symmetry.space_group_name_H-M   'P 1'
#
loop_
_entity.id
_entity.type
_entity.pdbx_description
1 polymer ?
#
loop_
_entity_poly.entity_id
_entity_poly.type
_entity_poly.pdbx_seq_one_letter_code
_entity_poly.pdbx_strand_id
1 'polypeptide(L)'
;MVRHIRRATTAGLLTLLALSGLLPAGATQAQARRLYDFGAQGVIIWSEPRSGSGRNGLGYAGQGFESDRSEEHGLYRCDNFESTLWHHGTNATTGIVGWVPACNLADPD
;
A
#
# COMPACT_ATOMS: atom_id res chain seq x y z
N MET A 1 28.59 -35.40 35.06
CA MET A 1 28.15 -35.08 34.49
C MET A 1 27.76 -34.56 34.16
N VAL A 2 27.82 -34.47 34.18
CA VAL A 2 27.19 -33.97 33.41
C VAL A 2 26.79 -33.31 33.19
N ARG A 3 26.60 -33.24 33.09
CA ARG A 3 26.18 -32.66 32.44
C ARG A 3 25.82 -32.03 32.01
N HIS A 4 25.74 -31.84 31.69
CA HIS A 4 25.29 -31.22 30.80
C HIS A 4 24.98 -30.71 30.43
N ILE A 5 25.41 -30.89 30.62
CA ILE A 5 25.04 -30.54 29.88
C ILE A 5 24.66 -30.07 29.63
N ARG A 6 24.74 -30.02 29.70
CA ARG A 6 24.30 -29.61 28.99
C ARG A 6 23.96 -29.08 28.60
N ARG A 7 24.13 -29.02 28.62
CA ARG A 7 23.75 -28.57 27.76
C ARG A 7 23.35 -28.06 27.32
N ALA A 8 23.58 -28.10 27.43
CA ALA A 8 23.04 -27.70 26.43
C ALA A 8 22.74 -27.25 26.03
N THR A 9 22.84 -27.16 26.11
CA THR A 9 22.30 -26.73 25.23
C THR A 9 22.01 -26.24 24.92
N THR A 10 22.32 -26.16 25.04
CA THR A 10 21.78 -25.71 24.16
C THR A 10 21.44 -25.22 23.81
N ALA A 11 21.74 -25.22 24.02
CA ALA A 11 21.17 -24.82 23.11
C ALA A 11 20.81 -24.33 22.70
N GLY A 12 20.98 -24.23 22.95
CA GLY A 12 20.39 -23.81 21.91
C GLY A 12 20.19 -23.21 21.64
N LEU A 13 20.32 -22.78 21.40
CA LEU A 13 19.82 -22.30 20.57
C LEU A 13 19.52 -21.85 20.19
N LEU A 14 19.74 -21.68 20.17
CA LEU A 14 19.18 -21.31 19.26
C LEU A 14 18.78 -20.93 18.88
N THR A 15 19.04 -20.83 18.99
CA THR A 15 18.37 -20.49 18.09
C THR A 15 18.00 -19.96 17.80
N LEU A 16 18.12 -19.71 17.80
CA LEU A 16 17.45 -19.22 17.07
C LEU A 16 17.18 -18.75 16.78
N LEU A 17 17.35 -18.57 16.70
CA LEU A 17 16.79 -18.11 15.90
C LEU A 17 16.51 -17.74 15.49
N ALA A 18 16.67 -17.80 15.51
CA ALA A 18 16.13 -17.41 14.61
C ALA A 18 15.82 -17.10 14.41
N LEU A 19 15.95 -16.97 14.32
CA LEU A 19 15.32 -16.58 13.67
C LEU A 19 15.12 -16.15 13.35
N SER A 20 15.13 -16.15 13.23
CA SER A 20 14.80 -15.61 12.50
C SER A 20 14.66 -15.18 12.06
N GLY A 21 14.72 -15.18 11.75
CA GLY A 21 14.42 -14.63 10.85
C GLY A 21 14.29 -14.28 10.51
N LEU A 22 14.39 -14.47 10.21
CA LEU A 22 14.04 -14.04 9.60
C LEU A 22 13.51 -13.47 9.33
N LEU A 23 13.58 -13.14 9.38
CA LEU A 23 12.67 -12.54 9.03
C LEU A 23 12.29 -12.56 7.94
N PRO A 24 11.59 -12.95 7.90
CA PRO A 24 11.24 -12.94 6.60
C PRO A 24 11.09 -11.64 6.15
N ALA A 25 11.94 -11.42 5.48
CA ALA A 25 11.99 -10.16 4.95
C ALA A 25 10.78 -9.84 4.17
N GLY A 26 10.13 -10.82 3.65
CA GLY A 26 8.98 -10.54 2.83
C GLY A 26 7.98 -9.68 3.51
N ALA A 27 7.65 -10.03 4.71
CA ALA A 27 6.65 -9.28 5.40
C ALA A 27 7.07 -7.84 5.59
N THR A 28 8.33 -7.63 5.77
CA THR A 28 8.79 -6.28 6.00
C THR A 28 8.85 -5.49 4.72
N GLN A 29 8.68 -6.14 3.58
CA GLN A 29 8.68 -5.43 2.32
C GLN A 29 7.33 -4.85 1.98
N ALA A 30 6.32 -5.21 2.70
CA ALA A 30 5.02 -4.66 2.45
C ALA A 30 5.07 -3.16 2.68
N GLN A 31 4.52 -2.42 1.76
CA GLN A 31 4.47 -0.99 1.91
C GLN A 31 3.44 -0.63 2.95
N ALA A 32 3.76 0.34 3.76
CA ALA A 32 2.80 0.85 4.71
C ALA A 32 1.66 1.49 3.95
N ARG A 33 0.46 1.29 4.41
CA ARG A 33 -0.68 1.94 3.81
C ARG A 33 -0.68 3.41 4.21
N ARG A 34 -1.06 4.24 3.28
CA ARG A 34 -1.15 5.66 3.53
C ARG A 34 -2.55 6.13 3.22
N LEU A 35 -3.08 6.93 4.10
CA LEU A 35 -4.42 7.47 3.92
C LEU A 35 -4.34 8.83 3.26
N TYR A 36 -5.00 8.93 2.11
CA TYR A 36 -5.20 10.19 1.41
C TYR A 36 -6.69 10.49 1.44
N ASP A 37 -7.05 11.62 0.92
CA ASP A 37 -8.44 11.89 0.63
C ASP A 37 -8.57 12.11 -0.87
N PHE A 38 -9.80 12.06 -1.38
CA PHE A 38 -10.03 12.39 -2.77
C PHE A 38 -9.99 13.92 -2.90
N GLY A 39 -9.27 14.39 -3.91
CA GLY A 39 -9.07 15.83 -4.08
C GLY A 39 -10.21 16.54 -4.79
N ALA A 40 -11.23 15.83 -5.18
CA ALA A 40 -12.36 16.38 -5.87
C ALA A 40 -13.57 15.49 -5.63
N GLN A 41 -14.72 15.94 -6.11
CA GLN A 41 -15.93 15.14 -6.02
C GLN A 41 -16.04 14.30 -7.29
N GLY A 42 -16.30 13.00 -7.10
CA GLY A 42 -16.49 12.12 -8.24
C GLY A 42 -15.20 11.71 -8.92
N VAL A 43 -14.16 11.45 -8.16
CA VAL A 43 -12.88 10.97 -8.70
C VAL A 43 -13.08 9.52 -9.15
N ILE A 44 -12.72 9.25 -10.41
CA ILE A 44 -12.86 7.90 -10.93
C ILE A 44 -11.79 7.00 -10.34
N ILE A 45 -12.22 5.84 -9.86
CA ILE A 45 -11.30 4.79 -9.41
C ILE A 45 -11.20 3.80 -10.57
N TRP A 46 -10.03 3.76 -11.19
CA TRP A 46 -9.82 3.04 -12.44
C TRP A 46 -9.43 1.59 -12.20
N SER A 47 -9.78 0.71 -13.14
CA SER A 47 -9.39 -0.70 -13.03
C SER A 47 -7.91 -0.92 -13.30
N GLU A 48 -7.31 -0.03 -14.11
CA GLU A 48 -5.88 -0.08 -14.42
C GLU A 48 -5.31 1.33 -14.31
N PRO A 49 -4.00 1.46 -14.16
CA PRO A 49 -3.42 2.78 -13.97
C PRO A 49 -3.30 3.55 -15.28
N ARG A 50 -4.41 3.79 -15.92
CA ARG A 50 -4.47 4.61 -17.12
C ARG A 50 -5.88 5.11 -17.35
N SER A 51 -5.94 6.28 -17.93
CA SER A 51 -7.22 6.90 -18.28
C SER A 51 -7.91 6.03 -19.32
N GLY A 52 -9.21 5.89 -19.16
CA GLY A 52 -9.98 5.11 -20.11
C GLY A 52 -9.97 3.61 -19.92
N SER A 53 -9.37 3.12 -18.86
CA SER A 53 -9.31 1.69 -18.64
C SER A 53 -10.65 1.20 -18.14
N GLY A 54 -11.16 1.20 -17.18
CA GLY A 54 -12.46 0.78 -16.69
C GLY A 54 -12.76 1.52 -15.41
N ARG A 55 -14.01 1.75 -15.13
CA ARG A 55 -14.38 2.44 -13.92
C ARG A 55 -14.83 1.43 -12.90
N ASN A 56 -14.11 1.35 -11.80
CA ASN A 56 -14.54 0.50 -10.69
C ASN A 56 -15.54 1.23 -9.80
N GLY A 57 -15.46 2.55 -9.79
CA GLY A 57 -16.36 3.36 -8.99
C GLY A 57 -15.87 4.77 -8.90
N LEU A 58 -16.46 5.53 -8.00
CA LEU A 58 -16.12 6.93 -7.79
C LEU A 58 -15.73 7.14 -6.33
N GLY A 59 -14.90 8.16 -6.11
CA GLY A 59 -14.54 8.59 -4.78
C GLY A 59 -14.89 10.05 -4.58
N TYR A 60 -15.22 10.41 -3.37
CA TYR A 60 -15.63 11.76 -3.03
C TYR A 60 -14.81 12.26 -1.85
N ALA A 61 -14.54 13.54 -1.85
CA ALA A 61 -13.80 14.14 -0.73
C ALA A 61 -14.50 13.79 0.59
N GLY A 62 -13.74 13.40 1.57
CA GLY A 62 -14.27 12.97 2.85
C GLY A 62 -14.36 11.46 3.01
N GLN A 63 -14.29 10.70 1.91
CA GLN A 63 -14.42 9.25 2.01
C GLN A 63 -13.10 8.56 2.34
N GLY A 64 -11.98 9.17 1.97
CA GLY A 64 -10.68 8.59 2.24
C GLY A 64 -10.27 7.54 1.22
N PHE A 65 -8.99 7.50 0.92
CA PHE A 65 -8.43 6.51 0.01
C PHE A 65 -7.16 5.94 0.63
N GLU A 66 -7.19 4.66 0.96
CA GLU A 66 -6.03 3.98 1.53
C GLU A 66 -5.18 3.44 0.40
N SER A 67 -4.05 4.07 0.18
CA SER A 67 -3.11 3.66 -0.85
C SER A 67 -2.24 2.54 -0.31
N ASP A 68 -2.14 1.45 -1.06
CA ASP A 68 -1.23 0.37 -0.68
C ASP A 68 0.05 0.38 -1.48
N ARG A 69 0.11 1.11 -2.58
CA ARG A 69 1.33 1.28 -3.35
C ARG A 69 1.14 2.36 -4.40
N SER A 70 2.24 2.84 -4.93
CA SER A 70 2.20 3.79 -6.03
C SER A 70 3.19 3.36 -7.11
N GLU A 71 2.88 3.71 -8.35
CA GLU A 71 3.68 3.34 -9.51
C GLU A 71 3.59 4.44 -10.56
N GLU A 72 4.64 4.56 -11.36
CA GLU A 72 4.64 5.49 -12.49
C GLU A 72 3.98 4.83 -13.69
N HIS A 73 3.04 5.53 -14.28
CA HIS A 73 2.33 5.05 -15.45
C HIS A 73 2.02 6.24 -16.37
N GLY A 74 1.01 6.10 -17.21
CA GLY A 74 0.70 7.12 -18.18
C GLY A 74 0.28 8.45 -17.55
N LEU A 75 0.49 9.51 -18.28
CA LEU A 75 0.11 10.84 -17.83
C LEU A 75 -1.39 10.96 -17.69
N TYR A 76 -1.82 11.52 -16.57
CA TYR A 76 -3.22 11.83 -16.36
C TYR A 76 -3.35 13.31 -16.04
N ARG A 77 -4.32 13.96 -16.63
CA ARG A 77 -4.53 15.38 -16.39
C ARG A 77 -5.73 15.57 -15.49
N CYS A 78 -5.48 16.17 -14.35
CA CYS A 78 -6.52 16.71 -13.51
C CYS A 78 -6.75 18.16 -13.93
N ASP A 79 -7.58 18.89 -13.25
CA ASP A 79 -7.90 20.24 -13.70
C ASP A 79 -6.68 21.13 -13.88
N ASN A 80 -5.96 21.38 -12.81
CA ASN A 80 -4.81 22.28 -12.85
C ASN A 80 -3.49 21.56 -12.71
N PHE A 81 -3.55 20.26 -12.58
CA PHE A 81 -2.36 19.46 -12.32
C PHE A 81 -2.34 18.26 -13.23
N GLU A 82 -1.19 17.64 -13.35
CA GLU A 82 -1.07 16.40 -14.06
C GLU A 82 -0.13 15.51 -13.29
N SER A 83 -0.22 14.21 -13.52
CA SER A 83 0.58 13.27 -12.76
C SER A 83 0.81 12.02 -13.58
N THR A 84 2.01 11.46 -13.47
CA THR A 84 2.29 10.12 -13.96
C THR A 84 2.33 9.13 -12.80
N LEU A 85 2.23 9.63 -11.58
CA LEU A 85 2.20 8.76 -10.41
C LEU A 85 0.76 8.34 -10.14
N TRP A 86 0.58 7.04 -9.99
CA TRP A 86 -0.74 6.46 -9.72
C TRP A 86 -0.69 5.68 -8.43
N HIS A 87 -1.76 5.76 -7.66
CA HIS A 87 -1.88 5.00 -6.42
C HIS A 87 -2.90 3.90 -6.59
N HIS A 88 -2.54 2.72 -6.16
CA HIS A 88 -3.49 1.63 -6.03
C HIS A 88 -3.97 1.62 -4.59
N GLY A 89 -5.26 1.41 -4.41
CA GLY A 89 -5.76 1.40 -3.05
C GLY A 89 -7.25 1.18 -2.98
N THR A 90 -7.82 1.56 -1.85
CA THR A 90 -9.20 1.26 -1.50
C THR A 90 -9.88 2.51 -0.97
N ASN A 91 -11.07 2.79 -1.49
CA ASN A 91 -11.90 3.84 -0.90
C ASN A 91 -12.25 3.40 0.52
N ALA A 92 -11.83 4.18 1.51
CA ALA A 92 -11.95 3.78 2.91
C ALA A 92 -13.38 3.68 3.39
N THR A 93 -14.30 4.34 2.70
CA THR A 93 -15.71 4.32 3.06
C THR A 93 -16.48 3.23 2.32
N THR A 94 -16.24 3.10 1.01
CA THR A 94 -17.06 2.21 0.19
C THR A 94 -16.42 0.86 -0.08
N GLY A 95 -15.11 0.74 0.12
CA GLY A 95 -14.42 -0.51 -0.17
C GLY A 95 -14.06 -0.71 -1.63
N ILE A 96 -14.32 0.27 -2.48
CA ILE A 96 -14.01 0.14 -3.90
C ILE A 96 -12.49 0.19 -4.08
N VAL A 97 -11.96 -0.77 -4.81
CA VAL A 97 -10.52 -0.94 -5.02
C VAL A 97 -10.16 -0.56 -6.44
N GLY A 98 -9.04 0.10 -6.62
CA GLY A 98 -8.54 0.41 -7.95
C GLY A 98 -7.44 1.46 -7.92
N TRP A 99 -7.27 2.13 -9.06
CA TRP A 99 -6.19 3.05 -9.28
C TRP A 99 -6.70 4.49 -9.40
N VAL A 100 -5.99 5.40 -8.75
CA VAL A 100 -6.31 6.82 -8.79
C VAL A 100 -5.01 7.59 -9.05
N PRO A 101 -5.00 8.52 -10.02
CA PRO A 101 -3.79 9.31 -10.26
C PRO A 101 -3.56 10.25 -9.08
N ALA A 102 -2.29 10.45 -8.76
CA ALA A 102 -1.93 11.26 -7.60
C ALA A 102 -2.53 12.66 -7.64
N CYS A 103 -2.68 13.23 -8.83
CA CYS A 103 -3.22 14.58 -8.93
C CYS A 103 -4.70 14.68 -8.53
N ASN A 104 -5.38 13.54 -8.39
CA ASN A 104 -6.76 13.53 -7.90
C ASN A 104 -6.85 13.15 -6.43
N LEU A 105 -5.74 13.05 -5.75
CA LEU A 105 -5.72 12.79 -4.32
C LEU A 105 -5.23 14.01 -3.57
N ALA A 106 -5.80 14.21 -2.40
CA ALA A 106 -5.36 15.26 -1.50
C ALA A 106 -4.41 14.61 -0.50
N ASP A 107 -3.22 15.14 -0.41
CA ASP A 107 -2.26 14.62 0.53
C ASP A 107 -2.62 15.15 1.91
N PRO A 108 -2.84 14.27 2.87
CA PRO A 108 -3.17 14.72 4.20
C PRO A 108 -1.99 15.40 4.88
N ASP A 109 -0.82 15.23 4.33
CA ASP A 109 0.34 15.93 4.87
C ASP A 109 0.49 17.29 4.25
#